data_784486fa8ce12758f755f6b420989fea
#
_entry.id   784486fa8ce12758f755f6b420989fea
#
_cell.length_a   1.000
_cell.length_b   1.000
_cell.length_c   1.000
_cell.angle_alpha   90.00
_cell.angle_beta   90.00
_cell.angle_gamma   90.00
#
_symmetry.space_group_name_H-M   'P 1'
#
loop_
_entity.id
_entity.type
_entity.pdbx_description
1 polymer ?
#
loop_
_entity_poly.entity_id
_entity_poly.type
_entity_poly.pdbx_seq_one_letter_code
_entity_poly.pdbx_strand_id
1 'polypeptide(L)'
;MKKLMIALAFVGLSTGAAMAQDTEVPVKKYSVATNSFWANWFVSVGMDANAFYSSQEQGVNKNPFSTKRGALGFDVAVGKWFTPGIGLRTKFEGIWGKQVNTSENHPLFTSVNIHEDVMFNLSNMLFGYNEKRVWNFIPYVGLGWIRNCSGNSNDISYHFGLLNNFRVSKRVQIFADVNIAAAEGSLDCAPVDVFSNYEKFKHRHWDKKLGVSVGVTYNLGKCTWDKVPDVDALMAMNKEQIDALNASVKEQQDENARLRDMLAKQKPVAEKVVETKTQLVGTAASVFFNINSAKVASRKDLVAVKELAEYAKANNAKIVVTGYADSKTGSAAYNQALSQKRADTVAAELVKMGVNRDNIVTEAKGGVNNLSPFSYNRRATVKVQ
;
A
#
# COMPACT_ATOMS: atom_id res chain seq x y z
N MET A 1 20.55 -2.31 7.15
CA MET A 1 20.48 -1.08 6.35
C MET A 1 19.30 -0.26 6.85
N LYS A 2 19.58 0.91 7.36
CA LYS A 2 18.65 1.79 8.08
C LYS A 2 17.54 2.26 7.13
N LYS A 3 16.27 2.04 7.52
CA LYS A 3 15.11 2.61 6.85
C LYS A 3 15.17 4.13 7.07
N LEU A 4 15.45 4.88 6.01
CA LEU A 4 15.36 6.33 6.02
C LEU A 4 13.85 6.66 5.92
N MET A 5 13.19 6.82 7.06
CA MET A 5 11.88 7.44 7.12
C MET A 5 12.10 8.96 7.01
N ILE A 6 11.89 9.50 5.83
CA ILE A 6 11.77 10.95 5.66
C ILE A 6 10.38 11.33 6.14
N ALA A 7 10.29 11.73 7.42
CA ALA A 7 9.13 12.42 7.93
C ALA A 7 9.23 13.89 7.47
N LEU A 8 8.52 14.23 6.39
CA LEU A 8 8.28 15.62 6.03
C LEU A 8 7.30 16.21 7.03
N ALA A 9 7.84 17.00 7.98
CA ALA A 9 7.05 17.83 8.85
C ALA A 9 6.42 18.96 8.02
N PHE A 10 5.12 18.86 7.75
CA PHE A 10 4.34 20.00 7.26
C PHE A 10 4.16 21.01 8.40
N VAL A 11 4.86 22.14 8.31
CA VAL A 11 4.54 23.33 9.11
C VAL A 11 3.33 23.99 8.46
N GLY A 12 2.16 23.76 9.03
CA GLY A 12 0.94 24.43 8.62
C GLY A 12 0.92 25.87 9.14
N LEU A 13 1.04 26.83 8.28
CA LEU A 13 0.60 28.20 8.53
C LEU A 13 -0.85 28.28 8.03
N SER A 14 -1.79 28.31 8.97
CA SER A 14 -3.21 28.49 8.73
C SER A 14 -3.57 29.96 8.59
N THR A 15 -3.84 30.42 7.38
CA THR A 15 -4.78 31.51 7.15
C THR A 15 -5.49 31.27 5.82
N GLY A 16 -6.78 31.07 5.87
CA GLY A 16 -7.62 30.84 4.69
C GLY A 16 -7.90 29.34 4.47
N ALA A 17 -9.16 29.02 4.27
CA ALA A 17 -9.67 27.68 4.02
C ALA A 17 -8.93 27.00 2.85
N ALA A 18 -7.77 26.44 3.13
CA ALA A 18 -7.17 25.45 2.25
C ALA A 18 -7.93 24.15 2.48
N MET A 19 -8.81 23.80 1.57
CA MET A 19 -9.20 22.42 1.39
C MET A 19 -7.89 21.60 1.42
N ALA A 20 -7.77 20.69 2.38
CA ALA A 20 -6.75 19.66 2.34
C ALA A 20 -7.06 18.80 1.10
N GLN A 21 -6.56 19.23 -0.03
CA GLN A 21 -6.46 18.37 -1.19
C GLN A 21 -5.46 17.32 -0.79
N ASP A 22 -5.95 16.08 -0.60
CA ASP A 22 -5.09 14.88 -0.50
C ASP A 22 -4.25 14.85 -1.78
N THR A 23 -3.12 15.53 -1.76
CA THR A 23 -2.18 15.54 -2.88
C THR A 23 -1.53 14.17 -2.86
N GLU A 24 -2.06 13.25 -3.66
CA GLU A 24 -1.46 11.93 -3.85
C GLU A 24 0.01 12.12 -4.26
N VAL A 25 0.92 11.52 -3.48
CA VAL A 25 2.34 11.56 -3.80
C VAL A 25 2.54 10.97 -5.20
N PRO A 26 3.15 11.71 -6.14
CA PRO A 26 3.38 11.21 -7.48
C PRO A 26 4.24 9.95 -7.42
N VAL A 27 3.83 8.90 -8.12
CA VAL A 27 4.50 7.59 -8.13
C VAL A 27 4.88 7.19 -9.56
N LYS A 28 6.04 6.55 -9.70
CA LYS A 28 6.49 6.01 -10.99
C LYS A 28 5.55 4.92 -11.46
N LYS A 29 5.04 5.05 -12.68
CA LYS A 29 4.02 4.16 -13.26
C LYS A 29 4.47 2.69 -13.33
N TYR A 30 5.73 2.45 -13.63
CA TYR A 30 6.28 1.12 -13.91
C TYR A 30 7.25 0.61 -12.84
N SER A 31 7.56 1.41 -11.81
CA SER A 31 8.51 1.03 -10.78
C SER A 31 7.81 0.68 -9.49
N VAL A 32 8.22 -0.44 -8.90
CA VAL A 32 7.76 -0.90 -7.59
C VAL A 32 8.96 -1.24 -6.71
N ALA A 33 8.79 -1.12 -5.41
CA ALA A 33 9.80 -1.53 -4.45
C ALA A 33 9.93 -3.07 -4.44
N THR A 34 11.16 -3.54 -4.28
CA THR A 34 11.45 -4.97 -4.19
C THR A 34 10.83 -5.54 -2.91
N ASN A 35 10.08 -6.62 -3.05
CA ASN A 35 9.53 -7.36 -1.93
C ASN A 35 10.53 -8.39 -1.37
N SER A 36 10.27 -8.89 -0.15
CA SER A 36 11.06 -9.99 0.43
C SER A 36 10.89 -11.28 -0.38
N PHE A 37 11.83 -12.22 -0.23
CA PHE A 37 11.76 -13.54 -0.88
C PHE A 37 10.44 -14.28 -0.60
N TRP A 38 9.91 -14.19 0.62
CA TRP A 38 8.68 -14.87 1.04
C TRP A 38 7.37 -14.18 0.59
N ALA A 39 7.46 -13.01 -0.04
CA ALA A 39 6.31 -12.32 -0.59
C ALA A 39 5.95 -12.82 -1.99
N ASN A 40 4.69 -12.61 -2.37
CA ASN A 40 4.16 -12.83 -3.72
C ASN A 40 4.16 -14.30 -4.19
N TRP A 41 4.16 -15.24 -3.25
CA TRP A 41 3.88 -16.64 -3.55
C TRP A 41 2.38 -16.86 -3.72
N PHE A 42 2.03 -17.85 -4.52
CA PHE A 42 0.65 -18.27 -4.69
C PHE A 42 0.56 -19.78 -4.86
N VAL A 43 -0.61 -20.31 -4.53
CA VAL A 43 -1.00 -21.69 -4.83
C VAL A 43 -2.29 -21.65 -5.62
N SER A 44 -2.47 -22.57 -6.56
CA SER A 44 -3.71 -22.69 -7.33
C SER A 44 -4.15 -24.13 -7.46
N VAL A 45 -5.47 -24.30 -7.56
CA VAL A 45 -6.12 -25.58 -7.77
C VAL A 45 -7.19 -25.37 -8.82
N GLY A 46 -7.24 -26.25 -9.81
CA GLY A 46 -8.19 -26.16 -10.91
C GLY A 46 -8.69 -27.52 -11.42
N MET A 47 -9.70 -27.43 -12.24
CA MET A 47 -10.19 -28.53 -13.06
C MET A 47 -9.85 -28.23 -14.50
N ASP A 48 -9.37 -29.25 -15.23
CA ASP A 48 -8.92 -29.17 -16.60
C ASP A 48 -9.84 -30.01 -17.49
N ALA A 49 -10.19 -29.47 -18.63
CA ALA A 49 -10.80 -30.21 -19.74
C ALA A 49 -9.82 -30.17 -20.90
N ASN A 50 -9.43 -31.31 -21.39
CA ASN A 50 -8.42 -31.41 -22.42
C ASN A 50 -8.87 -32.22 -23.64
N ALA A 51 -8.27 -31.90 -24.80
CA ALA A 51 -8.43 -32.62 -26.03
C ALA A 51 -7.05 -33.07 -26.52
N PHE A 52 -6.90 -34.36 -26.81
CA PHE A 52 -5.63 -34.92 -27.25
C PHE A 52 -5.59 -35.08 -28.79
N TYR A 53 -4.45 -34.83 -29.37
CA TYR A 53 -4.17 -34.89 -30.80
C TYR A 53 -2.88 -35.67 -31.03
N SER A 54 -2.97 -36.79 -31.72
CA SER A 54 -1.82 -37.58 -32.13
C SER A 54 -1.46 -37.33 -33.60
N SER A 55 -0.24 -37.58 -33.93
CA SER A 55 0.21 -37.63 -35.33
C SER A 55 -0.31 -38.82 -36.10
N GLN A 56 -0.82 -39.85 -35.38
CA GLN A 56 -1.29 -41.13 -35.94
C GLN A 56 -2.79 -41.32 -35.68
N GLU A 57 -3.60 -40.29 -35.82
CA GLU A 57 -5.03 -40.30 -35.52
C GLU A 57 -5.83 -41.28 -36.37
N GLN A 58 -6.67 -42.02 -35.68
CA GLN A 58 -7.69 -42.93 -36.29
C GLN A 58 -9.04 -42.76 -35.61
N GLY A 59 -10.10 -42.95 -36.33
CA GLY A 59 -11.47 -42.99 -35.80
C GLY A 59 -12.06 -41.65 -35.35
N VAL A 60 -11.34 -40.52 -35.47
CA VAL A 60 -11.79 -39.18 -35.09
C VAL A 60 -12.10 -38.27 -36.28
N ASN A 61 -12.06 -38.79 -37.49
CA ASN A 61 -12.40 -38.12 -38.77
C ASN A 61 -11.72 -36.73 -38.93
N LYS A 62 -10.53 -36.55 -38.41
CA LYS A 62 -9.78 -35.26 -38.40
C LYS A 62 -10.58 -34.09 -37.80
N ASN A 63 -11.67 -34.35 -37.09
CA ASN A 63 -12.45 -33.30 -36.42
C ASN A 63 -11.69 -32.80 -35.18
N PRO A 64 -11.28 -31.53 -35.12
CA PRO A 64 -10.53 -31.00 -34.01
C PRO A 64 -11.38 -30.93 -32.71
N PHE A 65 -12.70 -30.87 -32.83
CA PHE A 65 -13.63 -30.77 -31.69
C PHE A 65 -14.39 -32.04 -31.40
N SER A 66 -13.88 -33.19 -31.83
CA SER A 66 -14.52 -34.46 -31.57
C SER A 66 -14.59 -34.75 -30.06
N THR A 67 -15.76 -35.14 -29.57
CA THR A 67 -15.94 -35.59 -28.17
C THR A 67 -15.11 -36.82 -27.83
N LYS A 68 -14.67 -37.56 -28.85
CA LYS A 68 -13.75 -38.69 -28.70
C LYS A 68 -12.36 -38.33 -28.27
N ARG A 69 -11.97 -37.03 -28.30
CA ARG A 69 -10.67 -36.51 -27.85
C ARG A 69 -10.72 -36.01 -26.43
N GLY A 70 -11.91 -35.69 -25.94
CA GLY A 70 -12.09 -34.94 -24.66
C GLY A 70 -11.94 -35.84 -23.46
N ALA A 71 -11.16 -35.36 -22.49
CA ALA A 71 -11.04 -35.92 -21.16
C ALA A 71 -11.01 -34.79 -20.11
N LEU A 72 -11.26 -35.16 -18.86
CA LEU A 72 -11.19 -34.24 -17.72
C LEU A 72 -9.94 -34.52 -16.89
N GLY A 73 -9.49 -33.54 -16.17
CA GLY A 73 -8.35 -33.62 -15.29
C GLY A 73 -8.44 -32.60 -14.16
N PHE A 74 -7.39 -32.55 -13.39
CA PHE A 74 -7.21 -31.52 -12.35
C PHE A 74 -5.78 -31.00 -12.39
N ASP A 75 -5.61 -29.78 -11.93
CA ASP A 75 -4.30 -29.17 -11.81
C ASP A 75 -4.08 -28.55 -10.43
N VAL A 76 -2.82 -28.55 -10.00
CA VAL A 76 -2.35 -27.87 -8.81
C VAL A 76 -1.07 -27.14 -9.20
N ALA A 77 -0.94 -25.90 -8.76
CA ALA A 77 0.29 -25.16 -9.02
C ALA A 77 0.74 -24.38 -7.80
N VAL A 78 2.04 -24.18 -7.73
CA VAL A 78 2.68 -23.25 -6.83
C VAL A 78 3.56 -22.31 -7.65
N GLY A 79 3.52 -21.03 -7.35
CA GLY A 79 4.32 -20.07 -8.10
C GLY A 79 4.63 -18.82 -7.30
N LYS A 80 5.46 -17.99 -7.91
CA LYS A 80 5.94 -16.75 -7.31
C LYS A 80 6.03 -15.67 -8.36
N TRP A 81 5.56 -14.48 -8.00
CA TRP A 81 5.81 -13.27 -8.78
C TRP A 81 7.09 -12.61 -8.27
N PHE A 82 8.10 -12.46 -9.14
CA PHE A 82 9.35 -11.75 -8.84
C PHE A 82 9.21 -10.24 -9.06
N THR A 83 8.42 -9.89 -10.05
CA THR A 83 7.99 -8.51 -10.33
C THR A 83 6.49 -8.52 -10.59
N PRO A 84 5.80 -7.37 -10.65
CA PRO A 84 4.41 -7.34 -11.07
C PRO A 84 4.15 -7.93 -12.47
N GLY A 85 5.19 -7.96 -13.32
CA GLY A 85 5.11 -8.41 -14.70
C GLY A 85 5.64 -9.81 -14.97
N ILE A 86 6.53 -10.35 -14.13
CA ILE A 86 7.23 -11.62 -14.37
C ILE A 86 7.09 -12.54 -13.18
N GLY A 87 6.67 -13.77 -13.41
CA GLY A 87 6.54 -14.83 -12.42
C GLY A 87 6.99 -16.17 -12.94
N LEU A 88 7.22 -17.10 -12.02
CA LEU A 88 7.44 -18.51 -12.27
C LEU A 88 6.34 -19.32 -11.61
N ARG A 89 5.93 -20.42 -12.26
CA ARG A 89 4.93 -21.35 -11.75
C ARG A 89 5.34 -22.78 -12.07
N THR A 90 5.41 -23.61 -11.04
CA THR A 90 5.44 -25.07 -11.20
C THR A 90 4.02 -25.58 -11.16
N LYS A 91 3.57 -26.22 -12.24
CA LYS A 91 2.23 -26.79 -12.36
C LYS A 91 2.30 -28.30 -12.48
N PHE A 92 1.50 -28.97 -11.68
CA PHE A 92 1.23 -30.39 -11.73
C PHE A 92 -0.15 -30.59 -12.33
N GLU A 93 -0.23 -31.37 -13.39
CA GLU A 93 -1.49 -31.77 -14.02
C GLU A 93 -1.62 -33.30 -13.93
N GLY A 94 -2.67 -33.77 -13.26
CA GLY A 94 -3.11 -35.16 -13.29
C GLY A 94 -4.24 -35.28 -14.30
N ILE A 95 -4.00 -35.96 -15.41
CA ILE A 95 -4.86 -35.91 -16.57
C ILE A 95 -5.26 -37.30 -17.02
N TRP A 96 -6.51 -37.43 -17.40
CA TRP A 96 -6.95 -38.49 -18.26
C TRP A 96 -6.99 -37.97 -19.68
N GLY A 97 -6.31 -38.66 -20.61
CA GLY A 97 -6.37 -38.42 -22.03
C GLY A 97 -7.18 -39.54 -22.72
N LYS A 98 -7.72 -39.24 -23.87
CA LYS A 98 -8.30 -40.28 -24.73
C LYS A 98 -7.32 -40.63 -25.84
N GLN A 99 -7.08 -41.93 -26.03
CA GLN A 99 -6.28 -42.40 -27.16
C GLN A 99 -7.06 -42.14 -28.48
N VAL A 100 -6.36 -41.55 -29.42
CA VAL A 100 -6.93 -41.18 -30.74
C VAL A 100 -6.24 -41.93 -31.90
N ASN A 101 -5.38 -42.89 -31.56
CA ASN A 101 -4.61 -43.75 -32.49
C ASN A 101 -5.28 -45.08 -32.79
N THR A 102 -6.51 -45.30 -32.31
CA THR A 102 -7.29 -46.51 -32.55
C THR A 102 -8.57 -46.18 -33.30
N SER A 103 -8.98 -47.06 -34.23
CA SER A 103 -10.20 -46.87 -35.04
C SER A 103 -11.49 -47.07 -34.24
N GLU A 104 -11.46 -47.91 -33.20
CA GLU A 104 -12.56 -48.26 -32.34
C GLU A 104 -12.17 -48.06 -30.87
N ASN A 105 -13.17 -47.74 -30.04
CA ASN A 105 -12.97 -47.59 -28.58
C ASN A 105 -11.75 -46.69 -28.20
N HIS A 106 -11.96 -45.41 -28.14
CA HIS A 106 -10.94 -44.46 -27.65
C HIS A 106 -10.75 -44.56 -26.13
N PRO A 107 -9.90 -45.49 -25.62
CA PRO A 107 -9.77 -45.71 -24.20
C PRO A 107 -9.14 -44.52 -23.52
N LEU A 108 -9.48 -44.32 -22.24
CA LEU A 108 -8.82 -43.35 -21.41
C LEU A 108 -7.42 -43.88 -21.03
N PHE A 109 -6.44 -43.03 -21.09
CA PHE A 109 -5.13 -43.28 -20.49
C PHE A 109 -4.87 -42.25 -19.40
N THR A 110 -4.10 -42.64 -18.39
CA THR A 110 -3.71 -41.76 -17.30
C THR A 110 -2.35 -41.15 -17.61
N SER A 111 -2.27 -39.84 -17.56
CA SER A 111 -1.00 -39.09 -17.69
C SER A 111 -0.76 -38.16 -16.52
N VAL A 112 0.48 -37.94 -16.22
CA VAL A 112 0.96 -36.96 -15.24
C VAL A 112 1.91 -36.02 -15.96
N ASN A 113 1.72 -34.74 -15.72
CA ASN A 113 2.55 -33.70 -16.31
C ASN A 113 3.02 -32.73 -15.22
N ILE A 114 4.30 -32.48 -15.17
CA ILE A 114 4.90 -31.48 -14.28
C ILE A 114 5.69 -30.52 -15.17
N HIS A 115 5.35 -29.25 -15.11
CA HIS A 115 6.02 -28.24 -15.93
C HIS A 115 6.29 -26.96 -15.14
N GLU A 116 7.33 -26.27 -15.57
CA GLU A 116 7.72 -24.96 -15.05
C GLU A 116 7.40 -23.91 -16.12
N ASP A 117 6.61 -22.91 -15.74
CA ASP A 117 6.16 -21.84 -16.60
C ASP A 117 6.78 -20.51 -16.23
N VAL A 118 7.31 -19.82 -17.23
CA VAL A 118 7.63 -18.39 -17.14
C VAL A 118 6.39 -17.61 -17.55
N MET A 119 5.87 -16.82 -16.64
CA MET A 119 4.61 -16.07 -16.80
C MET A 119 4.89 -14.59 -17.02
N PHE A 120 4.19 -13.97 -17.98
CA PHE A 120 4.28 -12.57 -18.33
C PHE A 120 2.94 -11.87 -18.10
N ASN A 121 2.80 -11.11 -17.01
CA ASN A 121 1.59 -10.32 -16.79
C ASN A 121 1.59 -9.07 -17.66
N LEU A 122 1.09 -9.22 -18.91
CA LEU A 122 1.06 -8.12 -19.87
C LEU A 122 0.19 -6.95 -19.39
N SER A 123 -0.85 -7.21 -18.62
CA SER A 123 -1.67 -6.15 -18.05
C SER A 123 -0.85 -5.22 -17.15
N ASN A 124 0.07 -5.77 -16.35
CA ASN A 124 0.96 -4.96 -15.51
C ASN A 124 2.14 -4.37 -16.29
N MET A 125 2.66 -5.09 -17.28
CA MET A 125 3.79 -4.62 -18.09
C MET A 125 3.41 -3.42 -18.97
N LEU A 126 2.24 -3.45 -19.59
CA LEU A 126 1.79 -2.42 -20.53
C LEU A 126 1.11 -1.23 -19.84
N PHE A 127 0.35 -1.49 -18.78
CA PHE A 127 -0.46 -0.47 -18.13
C PHE A 127 0.04 -0.08 -16.73
N GLY A 128 1.18 -0.63 -16.30
CA GLY A 128 1.73 -0.42 -14.96
C GLY A 128 0.99 -1.23 -13.88
N TYR A 129 1.62 -1.36 -12.72
CA TYR A 129 1.04 -2.08 -11.60
C TYR A 129 -0.15 -1.33 -11.00
N ASN A 130 -1.27 -2.01 -10.87
CA ASN A 130 -2.45 -1.52 -10.18
C ASN A 130 -3.01 -2.61 -9.24
N GLU A 131 -2.95 -2.35 -7.94
CA GLU A 131 -3.47 -3.26 -6.92
C GLU A 131 -4.97 -3.55 -7.08
N LYS A 132 -5.75 -2.62 -7.61
CA LYS A 132 -7.20 -2.72 -7.77
C LYS A 132 -7.63 -3.36 -9.10
N ARG A 133 -6.69 -3.72 -9.97
CA ARG A 133 -7.02 -4.33 -11.28
C ARG A 133 -7.74 -5.65 -11.07
N VAL A 134 -8.92 -5.78 -11.68
CA VAL A 134 -9.77 -6.97 -11.57
C VAL A 134 -9.26 -8.07 -12.49
N TRP A 135 -8.90 -7.75 -13.73
CA TRP A 135 -8.49 -8.72 -14.75
C TRP A 135 -7.02 -8.55 -15.14
N ASN A 136 -6.28 -9.66 -15.12
CA ASN A 136 -4.91 -9.73 -15.59
C ASN A 136 -4.80 -10.79 -16.69
N PHE A 137 -4.21 -10.40 -17.82
CA PHE A 137 -3.90 -11.23 -18.96
C PHE A 137 -2.42 -11.64 -18.91
N ILE A 138 -2.17 -12.96 -18.86
CA ILE A 138 -0.89 -13.52 -18.50
C ILE A 138 -0.54 -14.66 -19.47
N PRO A 139 0.06 -14.38 -20.64
CA PRO A 139 0.68 -15.42 -21.43
C PRO A 139 1.85 -16.04 -20.69
N TYR A 140 2.12 -17.31 -20.98
CA TYR A 140 3.25 -18.03 -20.44
C TYR A 140 3.82 -19.04 -21.42
N VAL A 141 5.06 -19.39 -21.18
CA VAL A 141 5.77 -20.48 -21.86
C VAL A 141 6.39 -21.37 -20.81
N GLY A 142 6.41 -22.67 -21.06
CA GLY A 142 6.92 -23.63 -20.10
C GLY A 142 7.58 -24.84 -20.73
N LEU A 143 8.37 -25.50 -19.90
CA LEU A 143 8.99 -26.79 -20.18
C LEU A 143 8.60 -27.75 -19.07
N GLY A 144 8.33 -28.99 -19.43
CA GLY A 144 7.93 -30.00 -18.48
C GLY A 144 8.31 -31.40 -18.84
N TRP A 145 7.93 -32.29 -17.96
CA TRP A 145 8.01 -33.72 -18.10
C TRP A 145 6.60 -34.29 -18.02
N ILE A 146 6.23 -35.03 -19.07
CA ILE A 146 4.95 -35.72 -19.16
C ILE A 146 5.16 -37.22 -19.18
N ARG A 147 4.32 -37.93 -18.45
CA ARG A 147 4.34 -39.38 -18.39
C ARG A 147 2.96 -39.93 -18.71
N ASN A 148 2.89 -40.85 -19.68
CA ASN A 148 1.76 -41.74 -19.83
C ASN A 148 1.92 -42.95 -18.90
N CYS A 149 1.14 -42.98 -17.81
CA CYS A 149 1.22 -44.03 -16.82
C CYS A 149 0.64 -45.35 -17.32
N SER A 150 -0.32 -45.30 -18.26
CA SER A 150 -0.95 -46.48 -18.82
C SER A 150 -0.05 -47.21 -19.82
N GLY A 151 0.70 -46.46 -20.60
CA GLY A 151 1.59 -47.01 -21.63
C GLY A 151 3.07 -46.97 -21.25
N ASN A 152 3.42 -46.46 -20.05
CA ASN A 152 4.78 -46.34 -19.52
C ASN A 152 5.74 -45.55 -20.44
N SER A 153 5.24 -44.50 -21.11
CA SER A 153 6.03 -43.56 -21.91
C SER A 153 6.35 -42.30 -21.12
N ASN A 154 7.53 -41.72 -21.36
CA ASN A 154 8.00 -40.47 -20.75
C ASN A 154 8.54 -39.56 -21.83
N ASP A 155 8.13 -38.30 -21.82
CA ASP A 155 8.53 -37.33 -22.81
C ASP A 155 8.75 -35.95 -22.18
N ILE A 156 9.52 -35.12 -22.89
CA ILE A 156 9.62 -33.69 -22.58
C ILE A 156 8.41 -33.00 -23.21
N SER A 157 7.76 -32.14 -22.46
CA SER A 157 6.61 -31.35 -22.92
C SER A 157 6.94 -29.86 -22.98
N TYR A 158 6.47 -29.20 -24.01
CA TYR A 158 6.55 -27.76 -24.24
C TYR A 158 5.16 -27.17 -24.03
N HIS A 159 5.07 -26.14 -23.24
CA HIS A 159 3.80 -25.52 -22.85
C HIS A 159 3.74 -24.09 -23.35
N PHE A 160 2.57 -23.73 -23.88
CA PHE A 160 2.20 -22.37 -24.24
C PHE A 160 0.79 -22.13 -23.76
N GLY A 161 0.54 -21.03 -23.08
CA GLY A 161 -0.81 -20.78 -22.60
C GLY A 161 -1.09 -19.33 -22.30
N LEU A 162 -2.38 -19.10 -22.07
CA LEU A 162 -2.98 -17.80 -21.77
C LEU A 162 -3.78 -17.93 -20.48
N LEU A 163 -3.16 -17.50 -19.39
CA LEU A 163 -3.79 -17.45 -18.07
C LEU A 163 -4.50 -16.13 -17.89
N ASN A 164 -5.79 -16.17 -17.59
CA ASN A 164 -6.61 -15.02 -17.25
C ASN A 164 -6.97 -15.09 -15.77
N ASN A 165 -6.48 -14.15 -14.99
CA ASN A 165 -6.75 -14.07 -13.56
C ASN A 165 -7.77 -12.96 -13.28
N PHE A 166 -8.86 -13.32 -12.59
CA PHE A 166 -9.92 -12.43 -12.15
C PHE A 166 -9.86 -12.29 -10.63
N ARG A 167 -9.58 -11.10 -10.16
CA ARG A 167 -9.44 -10.82 -8.74
C ARG A 167 -10.81 -10.76 -8.06
N VAL A 168 -11.01 -11.62 -7.07
CA VAL A 168 -12.21 -11.64 -6.21
C VAL A 168 -11.94 -10.91 -4.91
N SER A 169 -10.75 -11.09 -4.35
CA SER A 169 -10.32 -10.40 -3.13
C SER A 169 -8.82 -10.09 -3.16
N LYS A 170 -8.28 -9.52 -2.10
CA LYS A 170 -6.83 -9.28 -1.99
C LYS A 170 -6.01 -10.57 -2.11
N ARG A 171 -6.55 -11.70 -1.66
CA ARG A 171 -5.84 -12.99 -1.63
C ARG A 171 -6.39 -14.05 -2.58
N VAL A 172 -7.63 -13.89 -3.05
CA VAL A 172 -8.31 -14.89 -3.86
C VAL A 172 -8.53 -14.37 -5.27
N GLN A 173 -8.16 -15.18 -6.25
CA GLN A 173 -8.40 -14.96 -7.67
C GLN A 173 -9.06 -16.20 -8.25
N ILE A 174 -9.96 -16.01 -9.21
CA ILE A 174 -10.45 -17.07 -10.09
C ILE A 174 -9.61 -17.02 -11.35
N PHE A 175 -9.20 -18.14 -11.86
CA PHE A 175 -8.47 -18.20 -13.11
C PHE A 175 -9.20 -18.99 -14.19
N ALA A 176 -8.96 -18.60 -15.44
CA ALA A 176 -9.25 -19.35 -16.63
C ALA A 176 -7.96 -19.44 -17.44
N ASP A 177 -7.51 -20.66 -17.72
CA ASP A 177 -6.26 -20.96 -18.42
C ASP A 177 -6.57 -21.73 -19.71
N VAL A 178 -6.09 -21.24 -20.84
CA VAL A 178 -6.13 -21.96 -22.11
C VAL A 178 -4.71 -22.30 -22.49
N ASN A 179 -4.41 -23.59 -22.65
CA ASN A 179 -3.05 -24.05 -22.90
C ASN A 179 -2.95 -25.05 -24.06
N ILE A 180 -1.80 -25.06 -24.65
CA ILE A 180 -1.37 -26.08 -25.61
C ILE A 180 -0.09 -26.68 -25.06
N ALA A 181 -0.09 -28.01 -24.92
CA ALA A 181 1.11 -28.76 -24.65
C ALA A 181 1.50 -29.55 -25.91
N ALA A 182 2.78 -29.61 -26.19
CA ALA A 182 3.34 -30.45 -27.25
C ALA A 182 4.42 -31.36 -26.66
N ALA A 183 4.31 -32.63 -26.89
CA ALA A 183 5.26 -33.68 -26.49
C ALA A 183 5.75 -34.47 -27.67
N GLU A 184 6.83 -35.21 -27.52
CA GLU A 184 7.30 -36.09 -28.59
C GLU A 184 6.28 -37.21 -28.86
N GLY A 185 6.17 -37.67 -30.10
CA GLY A 185 5.09 -38.53 -30.58
C GLY A 185 5.04 -39.99 -30.08
N SER A 186 5.56 -40.20 -28.87
CA SER A 186 5.46 -41.47 -28.13
C SER A 186 4.46 -41.43 -26.97
N LEU A 187 3.87 -40.28 -26.70
CA LEU A 187 3.00 -40.10 -25.55
C LEU A 187 1.70 -40.92 -25.65
N ASP A 188 1.17 -41.15 -26.83
CA ASP A 188 -0.01 -41.97 -27.06
C ASP A 188 0.29 -43.48 -27.06
N CYS A 189 1.58 -43.86 -26.85
CA CYS A 189 2.07 -45.24 -26.92
C CYS A 189 1.72 -45.95 -28.23
N ALA A 190 1.51 -45.21 -29.33
CA ALA A 190 1.44 -45.80 -30.63
C ALA A 190 2.73 -46.55 -30.94
N PRO A 191 2.66 -47.78 -31.49
CA PRO A 191 3.87 -48.50 -31.87
C PRO A 191 4.61 -47.66 -32.92
N VAL A 192 5.73 -47.11 -32.53
CA VAL A 192 6.68 -46.54 -33.49
C VAL A 192 7.25 -47.75 -34.20
N ASP A 193 6.87 -47.93 -35.47
CA ASP A 193 7.50 -48.93 -36.33
C ASP A 193 8.96 -48.55 -36.51
N VAL A 194 9.79 -48.95 -35.56
CA VAL A 194 11.23 -48.68 -35.49
C VAL A 194 11.99 -49.27 -36.68
N PHE A 195 11.36 -50.17 -37.40
CA PHE A 195 12.00 -50.93 -38.50
C PHE A 195 11.53 -50.61 -39.92
N SER A 196 10.47 -49.84 -40.12
CA SER A 196 9.99 -49.49 -41.45
C SER A 196 10.35 -48.07 -41.83
N ASN A 197 11.49 -47.94 -42.48
CA ASN A 197 11.98 -46.74 -43.20
C ASN A 197 12.69 -45.68 -42.38
N TYR A 198 14.00 -45.71 -42.39
CA TYR A 198 14.98 -44.70 -42.01
C TYR A 198 14.64 -43.28 -42.53
N GLU A 199 13.83 -43.17 -43.56
CA GLU A 199 13.38 -41.88 -44.10
C GLU A 199 12.25 -41.21 -43.33
N LYS A 200 11.49 -41.96 -42.48
CA LYS A 200 10.43 -41.38 -41.61
C LYS A 200 10.94 -40.69 -40.37
N PHE A 201 12.21 -40.87 -39.98
CA PHE A 201 12.85 -40.13 -38.88
C PHE A 201 13.07 -38.66 -39.18
N LYS A 202 12.89 -38.18 -40.40
CA LYS A 202 13.00 -36.77 -40.75
C LYS A 202 11.87 -35.88 -40.24
N HIS A 203 10.75 -36.43 -39.83
CA HIS A 203 9.66 -35.64 -39.28
C HIS A 203 9.40 -36.10 -37.85
N ARG A 204 9.89 -35.31 -36.84
CA ARG A 204 9.48 -35.47 -35.47
C ARG A 204 7.96 -35.33 -35.42
N HIS A 205 7.27 -36.39 -35.01
CA HIS A 205 5.85 -36.37 -34.79
C HIS A 205 5.56 -35.82 -33.42
N TRP A 206 4.73 -34.81 -33.32
CA TRP A 206 4.37 -34.17 -32.08
C TRP A 206 2.95 -34.56 -31.69
N ASP A 207 2.84 -35.12 -30.51
CA ASP A 207 1.55 -35.24 -29.85
C ASP A 207 1.20 -33.91 -29.18
N LYS A 208 -0.05 -33.51 -29.26
CA LYS A 208 -0.51 -32.23 -28.76
C LYS A 208 -1.71 -32.40 -27.84
N LYS A 209 -1.75 -31.58 -26.81
CA LYS A 209 -2.88 -31.45 -25.91
C LYS A 209 -3.36 -30.01 -25.94
N LEU A 210 -4.62 -29.78 -26.23
CA LEU A 210 -5.31 -28.51 -26.01
C LEU A 210 -6.05 -28.64 -24.67
N GLY A 211 -5.77 -27.75 -23.72
CA GLY A 211 -6.39 -27.73 -22.40
C GLY A 211 -7.12 -26.42 -22.12
N VAL A 212 -8.21 -26.53 -21.41
CA VAL A 212 -8.90 -25.38 -20.79
C VAL A 212 -9.11 -25.73 -19.33
N SER A 213 -8.56 -24.90 -18.46
CA SER A 213 -8.63 -25.11 -17.01
C SER A 213 -9.27 -23.91 -16.34
N VAL A 214 -10.06 -24.16 -15.32
CA VAL A 214 -10.67 -23.14 -14.46
C VAL A 214 -10.46 -23.52 -13.00
N GLY A 215 -10.20 -22.52 -12.16
CA GLY A 215 -9.92 -22.79 -10.77
C GLY A 215 -9.72 -21.54 -9.93
N VAL A 216 -9.13 -21.76 -8.77
CA VAL A 216 -8.91 -20.73 -7.77
C VAL A 216 -7.41 -20.62 -7.46
N THR A 217 -6.92 -19.40 -7.40
CA THR A 217 -5.58 -19.07 -6.94
C THR A 217 -5.66 -18.35 -5.59
N TYR A 218 -4.86 -18.80 -4.64
CA TYR A 218 -4.69 -18.16 -3.33
C TYR A 218 -3.30 -17.58 -3.19
N ASN A 219 -3.22 -16.27 -2.93
CA ASN A 219 -1.96 -15.56 -2.73
C ASN A 219 -1.51 -15.63 -1.27
N LEU A 220 -0.26 -16.04 -1.06
CA LEU A 220 0.35 -16.25 0.25
C LEU A 220 1.09 -15.00 0.72
N GLY A 221 1.00 -14.71 1.99
CA GLY A 221 1.74 -13.62 2.62
C GLY A 221 1.40 -12.23 2.05
N LYS A 222 2.42 -11.39 1.87
CA LYS A 222 2.29 -10.09 1.18
C LYS A 222 2.19 -10.34 -0.31
N CYS A 223 1.07 -9.95 -0.91
CA CYS A 223 0.75 -10.16 -2.33
C CYS A 223 0.61 -8.85 -3.13
N THR A 224 1.00 -7.74 -2.53
CA THR A 224 0.96 -6.41 -3.13
C THR A 224 2.36 -5.83 -3.25
N TRP A 225 2.52 -4.86 -4.12
CA TRP A 225 3.76 -4.16 -4.36
C TRP A 225 3.62 -2.71 -3.95
N ASP A 226 4.62 -2.18 -3.24
CA ASP A 226 4.67 -0.76 -2.91
C ASP A 226 5.19 0.01 -4.13
N LYS A 227 4.47 1.06 -4.53
CA LYS A 227 4.91 1.93 -5.62
C LYS A 227 6.08 2.79 -5.17
N VAL A 228 7.03 3.04 -6.08
CA VAL A 228 8.16 3.94 -5.83
C VAL A 228 7.71 5.38 -6.06
N PRO A 229 7.91 6.31 -5.10
CA PRO A 229 7.66 7.72 -5.31
C PRO A 229 8.47 8.27 -6.49
N ASP A 230 7.86 9.13 -7.27
CA ASP A 230 8.56 9.86 -8.33
C ASP A 230 9.21 11.09 -7.72
N VAL A 231 10.49 10.97 -7.38
CA VAL A 231 11.26 12.02 -6.72
C VAL A 231 11.37 13.27 -7.59
N ASP A 232 11.50 13.11 -8.90
CA ASP A 232 11.63 14.24 -9.82
C ASP A 232 10.31 15.02 -9.91
N ALA A 233 9.18 14.32 -10.03
CA ALA A 233 7.86 14.93 -10.00
C ALA A 233 7.55 15.57 -8.64
N LEU A 234 7.98 14.95 -7.53
CA LEU A 234 7.83 15.50 -6.18
C LEU A 234 8.67 16.77 -6.00
N MET A 235 9.91 16.78 -6.51
CA MET A 235 10.77 17.96 -6.48
C MET A 235 10.18 19.10 -7.33
N ALA A 236 9.62 18.80 -8.50
CA ALA A 236 8.96 19.79 -9.34
C ALA A 236 7.75 20.41 -8.63
N MET A 237 6.88 19.59 -8.02
CA MET A 237 5.76 20.07 -7.19
C MET A 237 6.21 20.95 -6.03
N ASN A 238 7.24 20.50 -5.29
CA ASN A 238 7.77 21.29 -4.18
C ASN A 238 8.34 22.62 -4.64
N LYS A 239 9.04 22.63 -5.78
CA LYS A 239 9.57 23.87 -6.36
C LYS A 239 8.44 24.83 -6.74
N GLU A 240 7.40 24.34 -7.42
CA GLU A 240 6.23 25.15 -7.77
C GLU A 240 5.54 25.72 -6.52
N GLN A 241 5.40 24.95 -5.45
CA GLN A 241 4.85 25.42 -4.18
C GLN A 241 5.74 26.49 -3.53
N ILE A 242 7.07 26.30 -3.56
CA ILE A 242 8.03 27.28 -3.04
C ILE A 242 7.97 28.58 -3.86
N ASP A 243 7.90 28.49 -5.17
CA ASP A 243 7.81 29.65 -6.05
C ASP A 243 6.49 30.41 -5.83
N ALA A 244 5.36 29.69 -5.65
CA ALA A 244 4.07 30.31 -5.32
C ALA A 244 4.07 30.98 -3.93
N LEU A 245 4.69 30.33 -2.92
CA LEU A 245 4.85 30.92 -1.60
C LEU A 245 5.74 32.16 -1.62
N ASN A 246 6.85 32.13 -2.37
CA ASN A 246 7.74 33.27 -2.52
C ASN A 246 7.03 34.46 -3.21
N ALA A 247 6.20 34.16 -4.22
CA ALA A 247 5.38 35.18 -4.87
C ALA A 247 4.38 35.83 -3.89
N SER A 248 3.70 35.01 -3.08
CA SER A 248 2.76 35.49 -2.05
C SER A 248 3.47 36.31 -0.97
N VAL A 249 4.65 35.87 -0.50
CA VAL A 249 5.47 36.64 0.46
C VAL A 249 5.88 37.99 -0.11
N LYS A 250 6.30 38.02 -1.37
CA LYS A 250 6.65 39.28 -2.05
C LYS A 250 5.45 40.22 -2.15
N GLU A 251 4.27 39.70 -2.57
CA GLU A 251 3.03 40.48 -2.62
C GLU A 251 2.68 41.07 -1.25
N GLN A 252 2.78 40.27 -0.18
CA GLN A 252 2.56 40.75 1.18
C GLN A 252 3.60 41.79 1.63
N GLN A 253 4.86 41.67 1.21
CA GLN A 253 5.90 42.65 1.48
C GLN A 253 5.62 43.97 0.76
N ASP A 254 5.23 43.91 -0.51
CA ASP A 254 4.88 45.08 -1.30
C ASP A 254 3.66 45.79 -0.73
N GLU A 255 2.63 45.02 -0.31
CA GLU A 255 1.45 45.61 0.36
C GLU A 255 1.80 46.22 1.73
N ASN A 256 2.64 45.60 2.52
CA ASN A 256 3.14 46.16 3.76
C ASN A 256 3.93 47.46 3.54
N ALA A 257 4.77 47.52 2.49
CA ALA A 257 5.50 48.71 2.12
C ALA A 257 4.54 49.85 1.72
N ARG A 258 3.51 49.53 0.95
CA ARG A 258 2.45 50.44 0.53
C ARG A 258 1.65 51.00 1.73
N LEU A 259 1.27 50.10 2.66
CA LEU A 259 0.54 50.48 3.87
C LEU A 259 1.41 51.43 4.77
N ARG A 260 2.72 51.11 4.93
CA ARG A 260 3.66 51.97 5.67
C ARG A 260 3.82 53.35 5.02
N ASP A 261 3.88 53.42 3.67
CA ASP A 261 3.98 54.66 2.95
C ASP A 261 2.69 55.50 3.10
N MET A 262 1.53 54.86 3.05
CA MET A 262 0.23 55.51 3.31
C MET A 262 0.16 56.02 4.76
N LEU A 263 0.65 55.26 5.75
CA LEU A 263 0.69 55.68 7.15
C LEU A 263 1.62 56.88 7.36
N ALA A 264 2.79 56.89 6.69
CA ALA A 264 3.74 57.96 6.75
C ALA A 264 3.25 59.28 6.11
N LYS A 265 2.35 59.15 5.08
CA LYS A 265 1.72 60.28 4.41
C LYS A 265 0.50 60.85 5.16
N GLN A 266 -0.06 60.15 6.13
CA GLN A 266 -1.09 60.70 7.01
C GLN A 266 -0.47 61.80 7.87
N LYS A 267 -0.96 63.06 7.67
CA LYS A 267 -0.55 64.19 8.53
C LYS A 267 -0.85 63.81 9.99
N PRO A 268 0.05 64.15 10.93
CA PRO A 268 -0.23 63.86 12.34
C PRO A 268 -1.45 64.65 12.77
N VAL A 269 -2.55 63.96 12.98
CA VAL A 269 -3.63 64.49 13.81
C VAL A 269 -3.05 64.59 15.21
N ALA A 270 -3.10 65.78 15.79
CA ALA A 270 -2.57 66.01 17.14
C ALA A 270 -3.11 64.96 18.11
N GLU A 271 -2.24 64.07 18.47
CA GLU A 271 -2.56 62.92 19.32
C GLU A 271 -2.65 63.44 20.75
N LYS A 272 -3.86 63.49 21.30
CA LYS A 272 -4.00 63.40 22.76
C LYS A 272 -3.32 62.08 23.14
N VAL A 273 -2.22 62.17 23.88
CA VAL A 273 -1.55 61.01 24.48
C VAL A 273 -2.56 60.27 25.34
N VAL A 274 -3.22 59.27 24.71
CA VAL A 274 -3.86 58.20 25.44
C VAL A 274 -2.72 57.22 25.69
N GLU A 275 -2.29 57.09 26.92
CA GLU A 275 -1.42 55.99 27.36
C GLU A 275 -2.10 54.65 26.92
N THR A 276 -1.70 54.16 25.76
CA THR A 276 -2.12 52.83 25.33
C THR A 276 -1.28 51.86 26.17
N LYS A 277 -1.83 51.46 27.34
CA LYS A 277 -1.38 50.23 27.98
C LYS A 277 -1.50 49.15 26.91
N THR A 278 -0.34 48.67 26.46
CA THR A 278 -0.25 47.52 25.53
C THR A 278 -0.88 46.33 26.25
N GLN A 279 -2.16 46.12 26.05
CA GLN A 279 -2.87 44.95 26.55
C GLN A 279 -2.38 43.81 25.73
N LEU A 280 -1.53 42.97 26.30
CA LEU A 280 -1.10 41.71 25.73
C LEU A 280 -2.33 40.75 25.74
N VAL A 281 -3.21 40.97 24.77
CA VAL A 281 -4.46 40.23 24.69
C VAL A 281 -4.14 38.79 24.24
N GLY A 282 -4.06 37.93 25.25
CA GLY A 282 -4.64 36.61 25.08
C GLY A 282 -3.79 35.49 24.50
N THR A 283 -2.47 35.56 24.41
CA THR A 283 -1.68 34.36 24.11
C THR A 283 -1.60 33.46 25.33
N ALA A 284 -2.32 32.32 25.30
CA ALA A 284 -2.19 31.33 26.36
C ALA A 284 -1.03 30.38 26.06
N ALA A 285 -0.06 30.25 26.95
CA ALA A 285 0.97 29.24 26.88
C ALA A 285 0.42 27.88 27.34
N SER A 286 0.79 26.80 26.68
CA SER A 286 0.38 25.44 27.04
C SER A 286 1.58 24.62 27.51
N VAL A 287 1.41 23.90 28.62
CA VAL A 287 2.37 22.93 29.17
C VAL A 287 1.75 21.55 29.10
N PHE A 288 2.46 20.59 28.47
CA PHE A 288 1.92 19.25 28.26
C PHE A 288 2.39 18.23 29.29
N PHE A 289 1.57 17.16 29.46
CA PHE A 289 1.78 16.12 30.45
C PHE A 289 1.63 14.73 29.83
N ASN A 290 2.38 13.78 30.38
CA ASN A 290 2.21 12.38 30.03
C ASN A 290 0.90 11.81 30.56
N ILE A 291 0.47 10.67 30.02
CA ILE A 291 -0.70 9.95 30.52
C ILE A 291 -0.51 9.64 32.01
N ASN A 292 -1.57 9.76 32.77
CA ASN A 292 -1.59 9.49 34.22
C ASN A 292 -0.51 10.22 35.03
N SER A 293 -0.07 11.41 34.59
CA SER A 293 1.00 12.19 35.23
C SER A 293 0.64 13.66 35.34
N ALA A 294 1.03 14.26 36.44
CA ALA A 294 1.04 15.70 36.67
C ALA A 294 2.47 16.29 36.60
N LYS A 295 3.49 15.48 36.24
CA LYS A 295 4.85 15.97 36.02
C LYS A 295 4.94 16.54 34.61
N VAL A 296 5.53 17.72 34.44
CA VAL A 296 5.76 18.38 33.14
C VAL A 296 6.53 17.46 32.22
N ALA A 297 5.99 17.20 31.02
CA ALA A 297 6.57 16.27 30.07
C ALA A 297 7.85 16.82 29.43
N SER A 298 7.88 18.12 29.16
CA SER A 298 9.04 18.79 28.56
C SER A 298 9.30 20.16 29.22
N ARG A 299 10.53 20.42 29.65
CA ARG A 299 10.92 21.74 30.14
C ARG A 299 10.90 22.81 29.04
N LYS A 300 10.89 22.42 27.78
CA LYS A 300 10.77 23.36 26.66
C LYS A 300 9.46 24.13 26.69
N ASP A 301 8.38 23.50 27.19
CA ASP A 301 7.07 24.14 27.31
C ASP A 301 7.05 25.29 28.33
N LEU A 302 8.01 25.28 29.27
CA LEU A 302 8.14 26.34 30.29
C LEU A 302 8.80 27.61 29.76
N VAL A 303 9.36 27.61 28.54
CA VAL A 303 9.99 28.82 27.96
C VAL A 303 8.93 29.90 27.72
N ALA A 304 7.82 29.57 27.08
CA ALA A 304 6.71 30.50 26.86
C ALA A 304 6.00 30.89 28.17
N VAL A 305 5.97 30.00 29.17
CA VAL A 305 5.44 30.30 30.51
C VAL A 305 6.34 31.31 31.23
N LYS A 306 7.66 31.23 31.03
CA LYS A 306 8.63 32.19 31.62
C LYS A 306 8.40 33.61 31.11
N GLU A 307 8.16 33.80 29.83
CA GLU A 307 7.86 35.12 29.26
C GLU A 307 6.55 35.71 29.87
N LEU A 308 5.53 34.90 30.05
CA LEU A 308 4.30 35.32 30.71
C LEU A 308 4.51 35.62 32.20
N ALA A 309 5.40 34.87 32.87
CA ALA A 309 5.78 35.13 34.28
C ALA A 309 6.51 36.45 34.43
N GLU A 310 7.47 36.76 33.51
CA GLU A 310 8.20 38.02 33.51
C GLU A 310 7.29 39.23 33.29
N TYR A 311 6.33 39.09 32.33
CA TYR A 311 5.32 40.11 32.08
C TYR A 311 4.43 40.35 33.31
N ALA A 312 3.93 39.27 33.92
CA ALA A 312 3.06 39.37 35.09
C ALA A 312 3.77 40.00 36.31
N LYS A 313 5.06 39.71 36.52
CA LYS A 313 5.87 40.35 37.53
C LYS A 313 6.02 41.84 37.29
N ALA A 314 6.36 42.23 36.04
CA ALA A 314 6.59 43.65 35.69
C ALA A 314 5.30 44.49 35.83
N ASN A 315 4.13 43.88 35.57
CA ASN A 315 2.84 44.59 35.57
C ASN A 315 1.95 44.27 36.77
N ASN A 316 2.43 43.48 37.73
CA ASN A 316 1.64 42.96 38.86
C ASN A 316 0.30 42.34 38.40
N ALA A 317 0.30 41.65 37.24
CA ALA A 317 -0.88 41.12 36.61
C ALA A 317 -1.25 39.74 37.19
N LYS A 318 -2.54 39.41 37.15
CA LYS A 318 -3.04 38.09 37.55
C LYS A 318 -2.78 37.08 36.47
N ILE A 319 -2.45 35.86 36.88
CA ILE A 319 -2.28 34.70 35.99
C ILE A 319 -3.34 33.65 36.33
N VAL A 320 -4.05 33.19 35.33
CA VAL A 320 -4.93 32.02 35.44
C VAL A 320 -4.28 30.80 34.83
N VAL A 321 -4.14 29.74 35.62
CA VAL A 321 -3.60 28.45 35.21
C VAL A 321 -4.73 27.45 35.16
N THR A 322 -5.14 27.01 33.97
CA THR A 322 -6.23 26.05 33.78
C THR A 322 -5.70 24.69 33.39
N GLY A 323 -5.93 23.69 34.23
CA GLY A 323 -5.50 22.30 33.97
C GLY A 323 -6.58 21.48 33.25
N TYR A 324 -6.13 20.54 32.41
CA TYR A 324 -6.99 19.66 31.62
C TYR A 324 -6.47 18.20 31.65
N ALA A 325 -7.38 17.25 31.57
CA ALA A 325 -7.10 15.84 31.33
C ALA A 325 -7.78 15.41 30.02
N ASP A 326 -7.36 14.30 29.43
CA ASP A 326 -8.09 13.74 28.30
C ASP A 326 -9.32 12.95 28.78
N SER A 327 -10.46 13.09 28.10
CA SER A 327 -11.70 12.41 28.46
C SER A 327 -11.75 10.93 28.06
N LYS A 328 -10.78 10.44 27.29
CA LYS A 328 -10.74 9.04 26.83
C LYS A 328 -10.18 8.08 27.89
N THR A 329 -9.44 8.60 28.86
CA THR A 329 -8.77 7.79 29.89
C THR A 329 -9.18 8.25 31.29
N GLY A 330 -9.47 7.29 32.16
CA GLY A 330 -9.84 7.56 33.56
C GLY A 330 -11.33 7.96 33.78
N SER A 331 -11.75 7.92 35.00
CA SER A 331 -13.10 8.37 35.39
C SER A 331 -13.21 9.90 35.47
N ALA A 332 -14.41 10.46 35.41
CA ALA A 332 -14.62 11.91 35.51
C ALA A 332 -14.04 12.50 36.82
N ALA A 333 -14.24 11.84 37.94
CA ALA A 333 -13.71 12.26 39.24
C ALA A 333 -12.19 12.20 39.25
N TYR A 334 -11.57 11.17 38.67
CA TYR A 334 -10.11 11.05 38.53
C TYR A 334 -9.54 12.16 37.67
N ASN A 335 -10.16 12.40 36.49
CA ASN A 335 -9.73 13.45 35.58
C ASN A 335 -9.86 14.85 36.16
N GLN A 336 -10.87 15.10 36.96
CA GLN A 336 -11.03 16.36 37.73
C GLN A 336 -9.86 16.56 38.70
N ALA A 337 -9.51 15.55 39.48
CA ALA A 337 -8.41 15.60 40.42
C ALA A 337 -7.03 15.73 39.71
N LEU A 338 -6.87 15.01 38.59
CA LEU A 338 -5.61 15.06 37.79
C LEU A 338 -5.42 16.42 37.12
N SER A 339 -6.48 17.02 36.58
CA SER A 339 -6.43 18.35 35.98
C SER A 339 -6.08 19.41 37.03
N GLN A 340 -6.61 19.32 38.26
CA GLN A 340 -6.19 20.20 39.33
C GLN A 340 -4.69 20.07 39.66
N LYS A 341 -4.21 18.84 39.85
CA LYS A 341 -2.76 18.59 40.09
C LYS A 341 -1.87 19.16 39.00
N ARG A 342 -2.29 19.12 37.73
CA ARG A 342 -1.56 19.71 36.61
C ARG A 342 -1.52 21.23 36.70
N ALA A 343 -2.65 21.86 37.02
CA ALA A 343 -2.69 23.31 37.22
C ALA A 343 -1.77 23.74 38.39
N ASP A 344 -1.84 22.99 39.49
CA ASP A 344 -1.02 23.28 40.69
C ASP A 344 0.48 23.09 40.41
N THR A 345 0.86 22.11 39.59
CA THR A 345 2.26 21.91 39.20
C THR A 345 2.78 23.11 38.41
N VAL A 346 2.01 23.63 37.44
CA VAL A 346 2.43 24.79 36.64
C VAL A 346 2.41 26.07 37.50
N ALA A 347 1.44 26.20 38.41
CA ALA A 347 1.43 27.31 39.40
C ALA A 347 2.68 27.30 40.28
N ALA A 348 3.13 26.12 40.73
CA ALA A 348 4.38 26.00 41.50
C ALA A 348 5.62 26.40 40.67
N GLU A 349 5.64 26.07 39.36
CA GLU A 349 6.73 26.55 38.49
C GLU A 349 6.70 28.08 38.29
N LEU A 350 5.52 28.70 38.16
CA LEU A 350 5.38 30.16 38.11
C LEU A 350 5.89 30.85 39.40
N VAL A 351 5.61 30.28 40.59
CA VAL A 351 6.14 30.77 41.87
C VAL A 351 7.66 30.67 41.87
N LYS A 352 8.26 29.58 41.40
CA LYS A 352 9.71 29.43 41.25
C LYS A 352 10.33 30.48 40.31
N MET A 353 9.59 30.92 39.30
CA MET A 353 9.96 31.98 38.37
C MET A 353 9.76 33.37 39.00
N GLY A 354 9.28 33.47 40.24
CA GLY A 354 9.17 34.68 41.05
C GLY A 354 7.83 35.41 40.89
N VAL A 355 6.77 34.80 40.40
CA VAL A 355 5.43 35.37 40.40
C VAL A 355 4.84 35.24 41.81
N ASN A 356 4.21 36.32 42.31
CA ASN A 356 3.53 36.26 43.60
C ASN A 356 2.39 35.24 43.57
N ARG A 357 2.36 34.38 44.60
CA ARG A 357 1.30 33.31 44.71
C ARG A 357 -0.10 33.88 44.70
N ASP A 358 -0.33 35.06 45.27
CA ASP A 358 -1.64 35.72 45.36
C ASP A 358 -2.16 36.18 43.99
N ASN A 359 -1.25 36.31 43.01
CA ASN A 359 -1.59 36.67 41.65
C ASN A 359 -1.83 35.44 40.76
N ILE A 360 -1.78 34.21 41.30
CA ILE A 360 -1.95 32.98 40.53
C ILE A 360 -3.27 32.30 40.94
N VAL A 361 -4.19 32.19 39.99
CA VAL A 361 -5.45 31.45 40.15
C VAL A 361 -5.33 30.11 39.39
N THR A 362 -5.70 29.01 40.05
CA THR A 362 -5.72 27.69 39.41
C THR A 362 -7.15 27.23 39.19
N GLU A 363 -7.43 26.66 38.01
CA GLU A 363 -8.71 26.07 37.63
C GLU A 363 -8.49 24.64 37.09
N ALA A 364 -9.48 23.77 37.34
CA ALA A 364 -9.52 22.41 36.83
C ALA A 364 -10.72 22.20 35.91
N LYS A 365 -10.50 21.80 34.66
CA LYS A 365 -11.58 21.52 33.69
C LYS A 365 -11.87 20.02 33.53
N GLY A 366 -11.22 19.15 34.31
CA GLY A 366 -11.40 17.71 34.21
C GLY A 366 -11.01 17.10 32.87
N GLY A 367 -11.72 16.07 32.47
CA GLY A 367 -11.55 15.39 31.19
C GLY A 367 -12.21 16.16 30.06
N VAL A 368 -11.44 16.56 29.06
CA VAL A 368 -11.90 17.31 27.88
C VAL A 368 -11.52 16.59 26.58
N ASN A 369 -12.23 16.93 25.50
CA ASN A 369 -11.97 16.44 24.14
C ASN A 369 -11.96 17.61 23.15
N ASN A 370 -11.17 18.65 23.43
CA ASN A 370 -11.15 19.90 22.68
C ASN A 370 -10.10 19.89 21.55
N LEU A 371 -9.11 18.99 21.63
CA LEU A 371 -8.00 18.91 20.67
C LEU A 371 -7.80 17.47 20.19
N SER A 372 -7.37 17.34 18.95
CA SER A 372 -6.92 16.10 18.35
C SER A 372 -5.42 16.20 18.00
N PRO A 373 -4.62 15.15 18.22
CA PRO A 373 -4.93 13.89 18.92
C PRO A 373 -5.23 14.08 20.42
N PHE A 374 -5.87 13.09 21.06
CA PHE A 374 -6.30 13.14 22.45
C PHE A 374 -5.19 13.52 23.45
N SER A 375 -3.95 13.15 23.14
CA SER A 375 -2.77 13.51 23.94
C SER A 375 -2.63 15.00 24.17
N TYR A 376 -3.11 15.84 23.26
CA TYR A 376 -3.03 17.31 23.38
C TYR A 376 -4.00 17.88 24.43
N ASN A 377 -4.97 17.09 24.88
CA ASN A 377 -5.84 17.47 26.01
C ASN A 377 -5.17 17.26 27.38
N ARG A 378 -4.03 16.58 27.44
CA ARG A 378 -3.23 16.43 28.66
C ARG A 378 -2.31 17.64 28.85
N ARG A 379 -2.88 18.79 29.21
CA ARG A 379 -2.15 20.06 29.30
C ARG A 379 -2.61 20.93 30.48
N ALA A 380 -1.84 21.95 30.77
CA ALA A 380 -2.31 23.12 31.51
C ALA A 380 -2.02 24.37 30.65
N THR A 381 -2.96 25.31 30.63
CA THR A 381 -2.79 26.59 29.95
C THR A 381 -2.55 27.71 30.95
N VAL A 382 -1.64 28.61 30.61
CA VAL A 382 -1.33 29.78 31.40
C VAL A 382 -1.74 31.03 30.64
N LYS A 383 -2.55 31.87 31.24
CA LYS A 383 -3.06 33.11 30.65
C LYS A 383 -2.92 34.26 31.62
N VAL A 384 -2.41 35.40 31.18
CA VAL A 384 -2.42 36.64 31.94
C VAL A 384 -3.76 37.35 31.77
N GLN A 385 -4.30 37.86 32.88
CA GLN A 385 -5.57 38.63 32.91
C GLN A 385 -5.25 40.10 33.11
#